data_26ba0a45af38ae56ce1748ced92ad6fd
#
_entry.id   26ba0a45af38ae56ce1748ced92ad6fd
#
_cell.length_a   1.000
_cell.length_b   1.000
_cell.length_c   1.000
_cell.angle_alpha   90.00
_cell.angle_beta   90.00
_cell.angle_gamma   90.00
#
_symmetry.space_group_name_H-M   'P 1'
#
loop_
_entity.id
_entity.type
_entity.pdbx_description
1 polymer ?
#
loop_
_entity_poly.entity_id
_entity_poly.type
_entity_poly.pdbx_seq_one_letter_code
_entity_poly.pdbx_strand_id
1 'polypeptide(L)'
;MFLIAIRSDVPGADTWRAITRTHSRDVLLHQQYLTGTYWRRHNLNPPDIPLRQRATITRIEKTGISTNARPWVTLRDALANVPDPLDNDDIEGWPNHRAILGARTYAKHTGSPMDMPSKTIKAGVHGVSGGEAMLRQLDGTVRYLTVREAALVQGFPNDYEFPGYRSRVMGVIGNAVSVAVARTIGTALRKHTGL
;
A
#
# COMPACT_ATOMS: atom_id res chain seq x y z
N MET A 1 12.04 -6.74 -4.89
CA MET A 1 12.36 -8.04 -5.54
C MET A 1 12.46 -9.08 -4.44
N PHE A 2 11.83 -10.25 -4.64
CA PHE A 2 11.96 -11.38 -3.72
C PHE A 2 12.77 -12.47 -4.43
N LEU A 3 13.75 -13.03 -3.71
CA LEU A 3 14.49 -14.22 -4.13
C LEU A 3 13.91 -15.41 -3.37
N ILE A 4 13.46 -16.43 -4.08
CA ILE A 4 12.97 -17.68 -3.50
C ILE A 4 13.96 -18.76 -3.89
N ALA A 5 14.53 -19.43 -2.89
CA ALA A 5 15.39 -20.59 -3.06
C ALA A 5 14.78 -21.78 -2.33
N ILE A 6 14.68 -22.90 -3.00
CA ILE A 6 14.18 -24.16 -2.44
C ILE A 6 15.33 -25.16 -2.51
N ARG A 7 15.62 -25.83 -1.39
CA ARG A 7 16.66 -26.84 -1.33
C ARG A 7 16.30 -28.00 -2.28
N SER A 8 17.26 -28.51 -3.02
CA SER A 8 17.04 -29.46 -4.12
C SER A 8 16.46 -30.83 -3.70
N ASP A 9 16.58 -31.18 -2.44
CA ASP A 9 16.02 -32.43 -1.89
C ASP A 9 14.55 -32.27 -1.41
N VAL A 10 14.00 -31.06 -1.44
CA VAL A 10 12.58 -30.83 -1.12
C VAL A 10 11.71 -31.23 -2.31
N PRO A 11 10.66 -32.03 -2.12
CA PRO A 11 9.74 -32.39 -3.20
C PRO A 11 9.23 -31.18 -3.97
N GLY A 12 9.29 -31.23 -5.29
CA GLY A 12 8.82 -30.15 -6.15
C GLY A 12 9.81 -29.00 -6.38
N ALA A 13 11.02 -29.02 -5.80
CA ALA A 13 11.99 -27.94 -5.95
C ALA A 13 12.34 -27.61 -7.41
N ASP A 14 12.43 -28.61 -8.26
CA ASP A 14 12.73 -28.53 -9.68
C ASP A 14 11.57 -28.04 -10.54
N THR A 15 10.34 -28.14 -10.04
CA THR A 15 9.11 -27.76 -10.76
C THR A 15 8.54 -26.42 -10.31
N TRP A 16 9.23 -25.67 -9.44
CA TRP A 16 8.78 -24.36 -8.99
C TRP A 16 8.42 -23.44 -10.15
N ARG A 17 7.27 -22.78 -10.04
CA ARG A 17 6.80 -21.78 -10.98
C ARG A 17 6.66 -20.43 -10.30
N ALA A 18 6.76 -19.37 -11.07
CA ALA A 18 6.55 -18.02 -10.56
C ALA A 18 5.12 -17.86 -10.00
N ILE A 19 5.01 -17.06 -8.93
CA ILE A 19 3.72 -16.73 -8.33
C ILE A 19 2.90 -15.91 -9.32
N THR A 20 1.66 -16.33 -9.56
CA THR A 20 0.73 -15.63 -10.46
C THR A 20 0.35 -14.26 -9.87
N ARG A 21 0.35 -13.25 -10.72
CA ARG A 21 -0.10 -11.90 -10.34
C ARG A 21 -1.58 -11.92 -10.01
N THR A 22 -1.93 -11.41 -8.83
CA THR A 22 -3.31 -11.37 -8.33
C THR A 22 -3.96 -9.99 -8.46
N HIS A 23 -3.16 -8.94 -8.67
CA HIS A 23 -3.61 -7.55 -8.74
C HIS A 23 -3.05 -6.86 -9.99
N SER A 24 -3.82 -5.90 -10.53
CA SER A 24 -3.48 -5.19 -11.74
C SER A 24 -3.70 -3.68 -11.57
N ARG A 25 -2.74 -2.90 -12.06
CA ARG A 25 -2.88 -1.45 -12.21
C ARG A 25 -3.98 -1.09 -13.21
N ASP A 26 -4.08 -1.83 -14.29
CA ASP A 26 -5.05 -1.56 -15.35
C ASP A 26 -6.49 -1.71 -14.82
N VAL A 27 -6.74 -2.69 -13.94
CA VAL A 27 -8.05 -2.83 -13.27
C VAL A 27 -8.34 -1.64 -12.36
N LEU A 28 -7.35 -1.13 -11.62
CA LEU A 28 -7.52 0.09 -10.82
C LEU A 28 -7.85 1.28 -11.72
N LEU A 29 -7.08 1.54 -12.76
CA LEU A 29 -7.30 2.66 -13.68
C LEU A 29 -8.65 2.57 -14.40
N HIS A 30 -9.09 1.37 -14.77
CA HIS A 30 -10.42 1.13 -15.32
C HIS A 30 -11.52 1.52 -14.33
N GLN A 31 -11.37 1.13 -13.05
CA GLN A 31 -12.32 1.51 -12.00
C GLN A 31 -12.31 3.01 -11.68
N GLN A 32 -11.16 3.66 -11.79
CA GLN A 32 -11.03 5.09 -11.53
C GLN A 32 -11.60 5.93 -12.68
N TYR A 33 -11.27 5.62 -13.93
CA TYR A 33 -11.47 6.55 -15.03
C TYR A 33 -12.45 6.08 -16.11
N LEU A 34 -12.77 4.79 -16.21
CA LEU A 34 -13.72 4.29 -17.21
C LEU A 34 -15.09 3.97 -16.59
N THR A 35 -15.14 3.31 -15.44
CA THR A 35 -16.40 2.99 -14.78
C THR A 35 -16.78 3.92 -13.62
N GLY A 36 -15.81 4.63 -13.05
CA GLY A 36 -16.01 5.49 -11.87
C GLY A 36 -16.35 4.73 -10.58
N THR A 37 -16.30 3.39 -10.58
CA THR A 37 -16.68 2.56 -9.42
C THR A 37 -15.79 2.79 -8.21
N TYR A 38 -14.51 3.11 -8.45
CA TYR A 38 -13.56 3.47 -7.39
C TYR A 38 -14.03 4.70 -6.62
N TRP A 39 -14.35 5.78 -7.31
CA TRP A 39 -14.75 7.06 -6.70
C TRP A 39 -16.08 6.94 -5.97
N ARG A 40 -17.06 6.23 -6.57
CA ARG A 40 -18.35 5.97 -5.90
C ARG A 40 -18.18 5.21 -4.59
N ARG A 41 -17.29 4.20 -4.54
CA ARG A 41 -16.99 3.44 -3.31
C ARG A 41 -16.47 4.33 -2.18
N HIS A 42 -15.74 5.39 -2.55
CA HIS A 42 -15.16 6.33 -1.59
C HIS A 42 -15.97 7.63 -1.41
N ASN A 43 -17.18 7.71 -1.97
CA ASN A 43 -18.04 8.91 -1.94
C ASN A 43 -17.33 10.17 -2.45
N LEU A 44 -16.55 10.04 -3.52
CA LEU A 44 -15.77 11.10 -4.14
C LEU A 44 -16.18 11.32 -5.59
N ASN A 45 -16.03 12.56 -6.06
CA ASN A 45 -16.11 12.86 -7.48
C ASN A 45 -14.80 12.47 -8.20
N PRO A 46 -14.88 11.89 -9.41
CA PRO A 46 -13.69 11.57 -10.18
C PRO A 46 -12.96 12.87 -10.60
N PRO A 47 -11.65 12.97 -10.39
CA PRO A 47 -10.85 14.04 -10.93
C PRO A 47 -10.62 13.85 -12.44
N ASP A 48 -10.13 14.89 -13.10
CA ASP A 48 -9.69 14.80 -14.49
C ASP A 48 -8.61 13.75 -14.67
N ILE A 49 -8.61 13.11 -15.84
CA ILE A 49 -7.61 12.12 -16.20
C ILE A 49 -6.22 12.80 -16.30
N PRO A 50 -5.26 12.42 -15.47
CA PRO A 50 -3.90 12.97 -15.56
C PRO A 50 -3.27 12.69 -16.93
N LEU A 51 -2.59 13.69 -17.51
CA LEU A 51 -1.95 13.59 -18.83
C LEU A 51 -1.12 12.31 -18.99
N ARG A 52 -0.32 11.98 -17.98
CA ARG A 52 0.54 10.78 -17.97
C ARG A 52 -0.21 9.45 -18.02
N GLN A 53 -1.53 9.45 -17.76
CA GLN A 53 -2.34 8.22 -17.74
C GLN A 53 -3.23 8.09 -18.98
N ARG A 54 -3.44 9.15 -19.75
CA ARG A 54 -4.36 9.16 -20.90
C ARG A 54 -4.07 8.04 -21.89
N ALA A 55 -2.81 7.88 -22.31
CA ALA A 55 -2.45 6.82 -23.25
C ALA A 55 -2.73 5.41 -22.70
N THR A 56 -2.48 5.18 -21.41
CA THR A 56 -2.78 3.91 -20.75
C THR A 56 -4.28 3.66 -20.70
N ILE A 57 -5.07 4.67 -20.37
CA ILE A 57 -6.54 4.56 -20.28
C ILE A 57 -7.15 4.30 -21.66
N THR A 58 -6.70 5.02 -22.71
CA THR A 58 -7.13 4.76 -24.09
C THR A 58 -6.78 3.34 -24.53
N ARG A 59 -5.62 2.82 -24.14
CA ARG A 59 -5.27 1.42 -24.40
C ARG A 59 -6.23 0.47 -23.68
N ILE A 60 -6.48 0.68 -22.38
CA ILE A 60 -7.39 -0.17 -21.59
C ILE A 60 -8.80 -0.17 -22.19
N GLU A 61 -9.29 0.99 -22.62
CA GLU A 61 -10.59 1.13 -23.25
C GLU A 61 -10.70 0.27 -24.54
N LYS A 62 -9.64 0.23 -25.34
CA LYS A 62 -9.58 -0.54 -26.58
C LYS A 62 -9.36 -2.03 -26.37
N THR A 63 -8.50 -2.43 -25.43
CA THR A 63 -8.07 -3.83 -25.27
C THR A 63 -8.77 -4.55 -24.12
N GLY A 64 -9.53 -3.82 -23.27
CA GLY A 64 -10.11 -4.36 -22.06
C GLY A 64 -9.09 -4.58 -20.94
N ILE A 65 -9.54 -5.20 -19.87
CA ILE A 65 -8.77 -5.57 -18.68
C ILE A 65 -8.84 -7.07 -18.42
N SER A 66 -7.86 -7.60 -17.69
CA SER A 66 -7.92 -8.97 -17.18
C SER A 66 -9.04 -9.11 -16.15
N THR A 67 -10.00 -10.00 -16.40
CA THR A 67 -11.13 -10.27 -15.50
C THR A 67 -10.74 -11.04 -14.24
N ASN A 68 -9.58 -11.71 -14.25
CA ASN A 68 -9.11 -12.54 -13.14
C ASN A 68 -8.23 -11.79 -12.15
N ALA A 69 -7.89 -10.52 -12.40
CA ALA A 69 -7.08 -9.72 -11.52
C ALA A 69 -7.93 -8.74 -10.71
N ARG A 70 -7.57 -8.56 -9.43
CA ARG A 70 -8.13 -7.51 -8.57
C ARG A 70 -7.46 -6.16 -8.87
N PRO A 71 -8.09 -5.02 -8.57
CA PRO A 71 -7.41 -3.73 -8.64
C PRO A 71 -6.25 -3.66 -7.65
N TRP A 72 -5.22 -2.89 -7.97
CA TRP A 72 -4.26 -2.49 -6.95
C TRP A 72 -4.96 -1.83 -5.78
N VAL A 73 -4.52 -2.16 -4.55
CA VAL A 73 -5.02 -1.54 -3.31
C VAL A 73 -4.37 -0.17 -3.17
N THR A 74 -5.19 0.87 -3.08
CA THR A 74 -4.71 2.24 -2.91
C THR A 74 -4.46 2.55 -1.43
N LEU A 75 -3.77 3.65 -1.17
CA LEU A 75 -3.62 4.15 0.19
C LEU A 75 -4.99 4.47 0.81
N ARG A 76 -5.92 5.03 0.03
CA ARG A 76 -7.30 5.27 0.47
C ARG A 76 -8.06 3.99 0.81
N ASP A 77 -7.91 2.92 0.01
CA ASP A 77 -8.50 1.62 0.34
C ASP A 77 -7.95 1.07 1.67
N ALA A 78 -6.64 1.18 1.88
CA ALA A 78 -6.00 0.68 3.10
C ALA A 78 -6.41 1.46 4.37
N LEU A 79 -6.79 2.73 4.21
CA LEU A 79 -7.16 3.63 5.30
C LEU A 79 -8.67 3.97 5.34
N ALA A 80 -9.51 3.23 4.63
CA ALA A 80 -10.93 3.58 4.42
C ALA A 80 -11.74 3.76 5.72
N ASN A 81 -11.39 3.04 6.79
CA ASN A 81 -12.10 3.09 8.07
C ASN A 81 -11.24 3.70 9.19
N VAL A 82 -10.13 4.33 8.84
CA VAL A 82 -9.22 4.95 9.80
C VAL A 82 -9.71 6.37 10.05
N PRO A 83 -9.97 6.79 11.31
CA PRO A 83 -10.33 8.16 11.62
C PRO A 83 -9.18 9.11 11.31
N ASP A 84 -9.46 10.40 11.21
CA ASP A 84 -8.39 11.40 11.13
C ASP A 84 -7.63 11.45 12.46
N PRO A 85 -6.27 11.49 12.43
CA PRO A 85 -5.48 11.46 13.65
C PRO A 85 -5.59 12.77 14.43
N LEU A 86 -5.60 12.68 15.76
CA LEU A 86 -5.55 13.85 16.65
C LEU A 86 -4.10 14.30 16.88
N ASP A 87 -3.89 15.61 17.12
CA ASP A 87 -2.56 16.19 17.26
C ASP A 87 -1.82 15.73 18.52
N ASN A 88 -2.53 15.56 19.63
CA ASN A 88 -1.93 15.37 20.93
C ASN A 88 -2.22 14.03 21.62
N ASP A 89 -3.15 13.24 21.07
CA ASP A 89 -3.58 11.99 21.67
C ASP A 89 -3.82 10.88 20.66
N ASP A 90 -3.78 9.63 21.13
CA ASP A 90 -4.28 8.49 20.37
C ASP A 90 -5.81 8.45 20.46
N ILE A 91 -6.46 8.03 19.40
CA ILE A 91 -7.91 7.83 19.37
C ILE A 91 -8.24 6.50 20.04
N GLU A 92 -9.27 6.45 20.86
CA GLU A 92 -9.74 5.22 21.50
C GLU A 92 -9.98 4.13 20.46
N GLY A 93 -9.46 2.94 20.72
CA GLY A 93 -9.50 1.81 19.77
C GLY A 93 -8.47 1.88 18.63
N TRP A 94 -7.65 2.95 18.57
CA TRP A 94 -6.64 3.15 17.52
C TRP A 94 -5.26 3.45 18.11
N PRO A 95 -4.60 2.49 18.76
CA PRO A 95 -3.30 2.72 19.37
C PRO A 95 -2.24 3.09 18.33
N ASN A 96 -1.30 3.96 18.72
CA ASN A 96 -0.26 4.51 17.84
C ASN A 96 -0.81 5.38 16.67
N HIS A 97 -2.00 5.97 16.83
CA HIS A 97 -2.65 6.79 15.79
C HIS A 97 -2.66 8.29 16.15
N ARG A 98 -1.51 8.82 16.44
CA ARG A 98 -1.29 10.25 16.73
C ARG A 98 -0.76 10.98 15.50
N ALA A 99 -1.28 12.19 15.25
CA ALA A 99 -0.81 13.03 14.16
C ALA A 99 0.67 13.41 14.32
N ILE A 100 1.31 13.64 13.21
CA ILE A 100 2.71 14.04 13.12
C ILE A 100 2.77 15.32 12.33
N LEU A 101 3.07 16.40 13.02
CA LEU A 101 3.09 17.73 12.46
C LEU A 101 4.34 18.00 11.60
N GLY A 102 4.30 19.08 10.82
CA GLY A 102 5.44 19.59 10.07
C GLY A 102 5.71 18.90 8.72
N ALA A 103 4.73 18.13 8.20
CA ALA A 103 4.85 17.57 6.86
C ALA A 103 4.92 18.69 5.82
N ARG A 104 5.90 18.61 4.91
CA ARG A 104 6.06 19.53 3.80
C ARG A 104 6.67 18.81 2.60
N THR A 105 6.31 19.26 1.41
CA THR A 105 6.88 18.72 0.17
C THR A 105 8.19 19.44 -0.19
N TYR A 106 9.08 18.69 -0.80
CA TYR A 106 10.30 19.20 -1.44
C TYR A 106 10.67 18.29 -2.61
N ALA A 107 11.66 18.68 -3.39
CA ALA A 107 12.02 17.96 -4.61
C ALA A 107 12.18 16.45 -4.36
N LYS A 108 11.46 15.63 -5.12
CA LYS A 108 11.38 14.16 -5.03
C LYS A 108 10.64 13.60 -3.79
N HIS A 109 10.21 14.43 -2.84
CA HIS A 109 9.50 14.03 -1.63
C HIS A 109 8.09 14.67 -1.59
N THR A 110 7.18 14.10 -2.34
CA THR A 110 5.84 14.67 -2.58
C THR A 110 4.71 13.88 -1.93
N GLY A 111 5.03 12.93 -1.04
CA GLY A 111 4.04 12.04 -0.44
C GLY A 111 3.48 10.99 -1.41
N SER A 112 2.74 10.04 -0.88
CA SER A 112 2.00 9.03 -1.62
C SER A 112 0.61 9.57 -1.95
N PRO A 113 0.17 9.61 -3.22
CA PRO A 113 -1.20 9.96 -3.55
C PRO A 113 -2.17 8.97 -2.88
N MET A 114 -3.26 9.48 -2.29
CA MET A 114 -4.27 8.64 -1.64
C MET A 114 -4.87 7.59 -2.59
N ASP A 115 -5.00 7.92 -3.85
CA ASP A 115 -5.71 7.12 -4.86
C ASP A 115 -4.76 6.24 -5.70
N MET A 116 -3.57 5.99 -5.17
CA MET A 116 -2.56 5.07 -5.70
C MET A 116 -2.00 4.21 -4.56
N PRO A 117 -1.34 3.09 -4.86
CA PRO A 117 -0.59 2.35 -3.84
C PRO A 117 0.42 3.24 -3.13
N SER A 118 0.61 3.01 -1.84
CA SER A 118 1.63 3.72 -1.06
C SER A 118 3.02 3.52 -1.66
N LYS A 119 3.85 4.54 -1.58
CA LYS A 119 5.29 4.39 -1.76
C LYS A 119 5.84 3.47 -0.68
N THR A 120 7.01 2.89 -0.93
CA THR A 120 7.69 2.04 0.04
C THR A 120 7.91 2.78 1.36
N ILE A 121 7.45 2.20 2.46
CA ILE A 121 7.76 2.69 3.80
C ILE A 121 9.20 2.29 4.11
N LYS A 122 10.07 3.26 4.28
CA LYS A 122 11.49 3.01 4.55
C LYS A 122 11.77 2.87 6.03
N ALA A 123 12.61 1.91 6.37
CA ALA A 123 13.23 1.81 7.67
C ALA A 123 14.37 2.80 7.81
N GLY A 124 14.53 3.37 9.01
CA GLY A 124 15.66 4.24 9.37
C GLY A 124 15.28 5.66 9.76
N VAL A 125 16.24 6.36 10.33
CA VAL A 125 16.07 7.70 10.92
C VAL A 125 15.58 8.72 9.88
N HIS A 126 16.01 8.58 8.63
CA HIS A 126 15.61 9.44 7.52
C HIS A 126 14.25 9.07 6.92
N GLY A 127 13.75 7.85 7.15
CA GLY A 127 12.47 7.40 6.59
C GLY A 127 11.26 8.05 7.25
N VAL A 128 11.38 8.47 8.50
CA VAL A 128 10.30 9.12 9.24
C VAL A 128 10.13 10.58 8.83
N SER A 129 11.21 11.27 8.53
CA SER A 129 11.25 12.67 8.09
C SER A 129 11.51 12.83 6.58
N GLY A 130 11.79 11.73 5.88
CA GLY A 130 12.24 11.72 4.49
C GLY A 130 11.14 11.88 3.43
N GLY A 131 9.90 12.22 3.80
CA GLY A 131 8.82 12.49 2.85
C GLY A 131 8.18 11.28 2.19
N GLU A 132 8.66 10.07 2.44
CA GLU A 132 8.11 8.85 1.86
C GLU A 132 7.01 8.23 2.72
N ALA A 133 7.06 8.43 4.06
CA ALA A 133 5.97 8.10 4.98
C ALA A 133 4.94 9.25 5.06
N MET A 134 4.64 9.89 3.94
CA MET A 134 3.60 10.93 3.81
C MET A 134 2.51 10.48 2.86
N LEU A 135 1.30 10.88 3.15
CA LEU A 135 0.18 10.86 2.20
C LEU A 135 -0.03 12.26 1.60
N ARG A 136 -0.64 12.27 0.42
CA ARG A 136 -1.06 13.48 -0.28
C ARG A 136 -2.52 13.35 -0.71
N GLN A 137 -3.32 14.29 -0.25
CA GLN A 137 -4.74 14.39 -0.58
C GLN A 137 -4.98 14.86 -2.02
N LEU A 138 -6.23 14.80 -2.48
CA LEU A 138 -6.61 15.27 -3.82
C LEU A 138 -6.39 16.79 -4.00
N ASP A 139 -6.60 17.57 -2.94
CA ASP A 139 -6.35 19.02 -2.91
C ASP A 139 -4.86 19.40 -2.89
N GLY A 140 -3.98 18.40 -2.81
CA GLY A 140 -2.53 18.60 -2.77
C GLY A 140 -1.94 18.75 -1.37
N THR A 141 -2.77 18.83 -0.32
CA THR A 141 -2.29 18.86 1.07
C THR A 141 -1.55 17.58 1.43
N VAL A 142 -0.57 17.69 2.33
CA VAL A 142 0.25 16.54 2.75
C VAL A 142 0.28 16.44 4.26
N ARG A 143 0.33 15.23 4.77
CA ARG A 143 0.65 14.93 6.18
C ARG A 143 1.47 13.64 6.28
N TYR A 144 2.16 13.46 7.37
CA TYR A 144 2.80 12.18 7.66
C TYR A 144 1.75 11.10 7.92
N LEU A 145 2.08 9.86 7.54
CA LEU A 145 1.39 8.68 8.04
C LEU A 145 1.66 8.55 9.54
N THR A 146 0.63 8.25 10.31
CA THR A 146 0.81 7.81 11.69
C THR A 146 1.47 6.42 11.72
N VAL A 147 1.93 5.98 12.88
CA VAL A 147 2.45 4.61 13.04
C VAL A 147 1.38 3.58 12.70
N ARG A 148 0.14 3.81 13.15
CA ARG A 148 -1.00 2.92 12.86
C ARG A 148 -1.27 2.84 11.35
N GLU A 149 -1.33 3.96 10.68
CA GLU A 149 -1.55 3.99 9.22
C GLU A 149 -0.44 3.28 8.46
N ALA A 150 0.82 3.49 8.84
CA ALA A 150 1.96 2.79 8.23
C ALA A 150 1.87 1.27 8.44
N ALA A 151 1.43 0.83 9.63
CA ALA A 151 1.22 -0.57 9.93
C ALA A 151 0.10 -1.18 9.07
N LEU A 152 -1.04 -0.50 8.93
CA LEU A 152 -2.15 -0.94 8.09
C LEU A 152 -1.75 -1.03 6.62
N VAL A 153 -0.97 -0.08 6.11
CA VAL A 153 -0.41 -0.11 4.74
C VAL A 153 0.48 -1.32 4.53
N GLN A 154 1.23 -1.76 5.54
CA GLN A 154 2.01 -3.01 5.50
C GLN A 154 1.15 -4.27 5.71
N GLY A 155 -0.14 -4.10 6.05
CA GLY A 155 -1.08 -5.20 6.24
C GLY A 155 -1.08 -5.79 7.64
N PHE A 156 -0.54 -5.10 8.65
CA PHE A 156 -0.71 -5.50 10.05
C PHE A 156 -2.18 -5.34 10.46
N PRO A 157 -2.70 -6.19 11.35
CA PRO A 157 -4.04 -6.03 11.92
C PRO A 157 -4.17 -4.71 12.71
N ASN A 158 -5.40 -4.20 12.83
CA ASN A 158 -5.62 -2.95 13.56
C ASN A 158 -5.37 -3.05 15.06
N ASP A 159 -5.51 -4.23 15.62
CA ASP A 159 -5.28 -4.54 17.04
C ASP A 159 -3.81 -4.89 17.36
N TYR A 160 -2.93 -4.91 16.35
CA TYR A 160 -1.51 -5.19 16.59
C TYR A 160 -0.84 -4.01 17.29
N GLU A 161 -0.38 -4.22 18.51
CA GLU A 161 0.28 -3.19 19.30
C GLU A 161 1.79 -3.13 19.02
N PHE A 162 2.30 -1.91 18.90
CA PHE A 162 3.72 -1.65 18.74
C PHE A 162 4.27 -0.94 19.98
N PRO A 163 4.99 -1.63 20.87
CA PRO A 163 5.61 -1.00 22.02
C PRO A 163 6.85 -0.19 21.61
N GLY A 164 7.03 0.98 22.20
CA GLY A 164 8.24 1.77 22.06
C GLY A 164 8.07 3.09 21.32
N TYR A 165 9.19 3.75 21.06
CA TYR A 165 9.21 5.06 20.41
C TYR A 165 8.81 4.96 18.95
N ARG A 166 8.09 5.97 18.47
CA ARG A 166 7.65 6.08 17.07
C ARG A 166 8.75 5.80 16.05
N SER A 167 9.94 6.39 16.20
CA SER A 167 11.04 6.22 15.24
C SER A 167 11.51 4.76 15.16
N ARG A 168 11.58 4.06 16.30
CA ARG A 168 11.92 2.63 16.35
C ARG A 168 10.83 1.79 15.71
N VAL A 169 9.58 2.05 16.04
CA VAL A 169 8.43 1.32 15.50
C VAL A 169 8.32 1.52 13.99
N MET A 170 8.47 2.75 13.48
CA MET A 170 8.50 3.01 12.05
C MET A 170 9.66 2.29 11.34
N GLY A 171 10.81 2.15 12.01
CA GLY A 171 11.93 1.34 11.52
C GLY A 171 11.57 -0.14 11.39
N VAL A 172 10.88 -0.69 12.39
CA VAL A 172 10.40 -2.09 12.37
C VAL A 172 9.38 -2.29 11.24
N ILE A 173 8.39 -1.40 11.12
CA ILE A 173 7.37 -1.45 10.06
C ILE A 173 8.01 -1.36 8.67
N GLY A 174 8.99 -0.46 8.48
CA GLY A 174 9.69 -0.29 7.21
C GLY A 174 10.57 -1.49 6.82
N ASN A 175 11.08 -2.25 7.79
CA ASN A 175 11.82 -3.48 7.56
C ASN A 175 10.91 -4.70 7.37
N ALA A 176 9.64 -4.60 7.73
CA ALA A 176 8.72 -5.71 7.61
C ALA A 176 8.42 -6.04 6.15
N VAL A 177 8.28 -7.31 5.86
CA VAL A 177 7.65 -7.78 4.63
C VAL A 177 6.14 -7.60 4.78
N SER A 178 5.48 -7.00 3.80
CA SER A 178 4.01 -6.87 3.81
C SER A 178 3.35 -8.23 4.10
N VAL A 179 2.44 -8.25 5.08
CA VAL A 179 1.77 -9.48 5.55
C VAL A 179 1.07 -10.21 4.41
N ALA A 180 0.42 -9.47 3.51
CA ALA A 180 -0.25 -10.07 2.35
C ALA A 180 0.73 -10.72 1.37
N VAL A 181 1.89 -10.11 1.16
CA VAL A 181 2.95 -10.67 0.30
C VAL A 181 3.57 -11.91 0.93
N ALA A 182 3.92 -11.85 2.23
CA ALA A 182 4.46 -13.00 2.97
C ALA A 182 3.50 -14.18 2.94
N ARG A 183 2.20 -13.95 3.18
CA ARG A 183 1.16 -14.97 3.10
C ARG A 183 1.06 -15.58 1.69
N THR A 184 1.10 -14.75 0.64
CA THR A 184 1.02 -15.22 -0.75
C THR A 184 2.21 -16.12 -1.08
N ILE A 185 3.43 -15.71 -0.71
CA ILE A 185 4.66 -16.49 -0.92
C ILE A 185 4.59 -17.80 -0.14
N GLY A 186 4.28 -17.75 1.16
CA GLY A 186 4.18 -18.93 2.02
C GLY A 186 3.14 -19.92 1.55
N THR A 187 1.96 -19.45 1.13
CA THR A 187 0.89 -20.29 0.58
C THR A 187 1.34 -20.96 -0.73
N ALA A 188 2.01 -20.21 -1.61
CA ALA A 188 2.50 -20.76 -2.86
C ALA A 188 3.58 -21.82 -2.63
N LEU A 189 4.53 -21.58 -1.73
CA LEU A 189 5.55 -22.54 -1.32
C LEU A 189 4.92 -23.81 -0.75
N ARG A 190 4.05 -23.66 0.27
CA ARG A 190 3.37 -24.79 0.88
C ARG A 190 2.62 -25.66 -0.12
N LYS A 191 1.84 -25.02 -1.01
CA LYS A 191 1.11 -25.75 -2.05
C LYS A 191 2.03 -26.51 -3.00
N HIS A 192 3.21 -25.95 -3.26
CA HIS A 192 4.15 -26.51 -4.22
C HIS A 192 4.98 -27.66 -3.64
N THR A 193 5.43 -27.52 -2.39
CA THR A 193 6.29 -28.49 -1.72
C THR A 193 5.52 -29.57 -0.95
N GLY A 194 4.23 -29.41 -0.75
CA GLY A 194 3.40 -30.33 0.03
C GLY A 194 3.61 -30.25 1.55
N LEU A 195 4.35 -29.23 2.04
CA LEU A 195 4.62 -29.00 3.47
C LEU A 195 3.45 -28.33 4.20
#